data_5976ab78c1ec8f6c316b01f48e345d98
#
_entry.id   5976ab78c1ec8f6c316b01f48e345d98
#
_cell.length_a   1.000
_cell.length_b   1.000
_cell.length_c   1.000
_cell.angle_alpha   90.00
_cell.angle_beta   90.00
_cell.angle_gamma   90.00
#
_symmetry.space_group_name_H-M   'P 1'
#
loop_
_entity.id
_entity.type
_entity.pdbx_description
1 polymer ?
#
loop_
_entity_poly.entity_id
_entity_poly.type
_entity_poly.pdbx_seq_one_letter_code
_entity_poly.pdbx_strand_id
1 'polypeptide(L)'
;MLYYRIFSKIYEMGAKQMCRDCQGFIKEGSKILDLGCGSGIAAKYFQDFFKAKVIGTDIRDNRLVPIPFKIIDGQNLPFEDNSFDVVLINYVLHHCQNPEELLKEAKRVSKRIIIFEDLPEGVLAKLRCKIHQITFFGGKKIFNFKKRAEWEKIFEKLGLKIIAENQVFTKFSWLDPIKRIRFVLEKEIPPPPL
;
A
#
# COMPACT_ATOMS: atom_id res chain seq x y z
N MET A 1 -4.78 3.55 -18.25
CA MET A 1 -6.23 3.73 -18.08
C MET A 1 -7.07 2.52 -18.51
N LEU A 2 -6.93 1.97 -19.74
CA LEU A 2 -7.77 0.85 -20.21
C LEU A 2 -7.75 -0.37 -19.26
N TYR A 3 -6.58 -0.75 -18.75
CA TYR A 3 -6.39 -1.84 -17.80
C TYR A 3 -7.28 -1.68 -16.55
N TYR A 4 -7.25 -0.53 -15.90
CA TYR A 4 -8.06 -0.28 -14.70
C TYR A 4 -9.57 -0.31 -14.99
N ARG A 5 -10.01 0.09 -16.19
CA ARG A 5 -11.43 0.01 -16.59
C ARG A 5 -11.89 -1.42 -16.76
N ILE A 6 -11.09 -2.27 -17.43
CA ILE A 6 -11.43 -3.69 -17.66
C ILE A 6 -11.52 -4.44 -16.32
N PHE A 7 -10.62 -4.16 -15.39
CA PHE A 7 -10.55 -4.86 -14.11
C PHE A 7 -11.20 -4.11 -12.94
N SER A 8 -11.98 -3.06 -13.20
CA SER A 8 -12.57 -2.21 -12.14
C SER A 8 -13.34 -3.01 -11.08
N LYS A 9 -14.15 -3.99 -11.48
CA LYS A 9 -14.90 -4.85 -10.54
C LYS A 9 -13.99 -5.66 -9.61
N ILE A 10 -12.82 -6.10 -10.09
CA ILE A 10 -11.83 -6.81 -9.26
C ILE A 10 -11.21 -5.84 -8.26
N TYR A 11 -10.87 -4.62 -8.69
CA TYR A 11 -10.38 -3.57 -7.80
C TYR A 11 -11.41 -3.18 -6.73
N GLU A 12 -12.69 -3.05 -7.10
CA GLU A 12 -13.77 -2.79 -6.15
C GLU A 12 -13.93 -3.90 -5.10
N MET A 13 -13.90 -5.17 -5.53
CA MET A 13 -13.96 -6.31 -4.62
C MET A 13 -12.76 -6.32 -3.67
N GLY A 14 -11.57 -6.06 -4.19
CA GLY A 14 -10.35 -5.93 -3.39
C GLY A 14 -10.47 -4.79 -2.37
N ALA A 15 -10.88 -3.61 -2.81
CA ALA A 15 -11.04 -2.44 -1.96
C ALA A 15 -12.04 -2.67 -0.82
N LYS A 16 -13.19 -3.32 -1.11
CA LYS A 16 -14.18 -3.71 -0.09
C LYS A 16 -13.56 -4.64 0.97
N GLN A 17 -12.75 -5.62 0.54
CA GLN A 17 -12.08 -6.52 1.46
C GLN A 17 -11.04 -5.76 2.30
N MET A 18 -10.22 -4.91 1.67
CA MET A 18 -9.22 -4.10 2.36
C MET A 18 -9.84 -3.19 3.43
N CYS A 19 -10.99 -2.58 3.14
CA CYS A 19 -11.73 -1.80 4.15
C CYS A 19 -12.13 -2.64 5.37
N ARG A 20 -12.66 -3.86 5.15
CA ARG A 20 -13.00 -4.79 6.25
C ARG A 20 -11.75 -5.19 7.04
N ASP A 21 -10.65 -5.50 6.35
CA ASP A 21 -9.38 -5.90 6.97
C ASP A 21 -8.75 -4.76 7.80
N CYS A 22 -9.13 -3.51 7.51
CA CYS A 22 -8.64 -2.32 8.22
C CYS A 22 -9.56 -1.85 9.36
N GLN A 23 -10.71 -2.51 9.60
CA GLN A 23 -11.54 -2.21 10.76
C GLN A 23 -10.76 -2.41 12.06
N GLY A 24 -10.92 -1.47 12.99
CA GLY A 24 -10.14 -1.43 14.24
C GLY A 24 -8.80 -0.69 14.12
N PHE A 25 -8.30 -0.45 12.90
CA PHE A 25 -7.05 0.30 12.67
C PHE A 25 -7.29 1.71 12.11
N ILE A 26 -8.44 1.96 11.53
CA ILE A 26 -8.84 3.26 10.97
C ILE A 26 -10.11 3.71 11.68
N LYS A 27 -10.08 4.92 12.24
CA LYS A 27 -11.24 5.55 12.88
C LYS A 27 -12.10 6.28 11.85
N GLU A 28 -13.40 6.38 12.11
CA GLU A 28 -14.29 7.23 11.32
C GLU A 28 -13.78 8.68 11.30
N GLY A 29 -13.81 9.32 10.15
CA GLY A 29 -13.34 10.70 9.97
C GLY A 29 -11.82 10.88 9.87
N SER A 30 -11.02 9.80 9.92
CA SER A 30 -9.55 9.86 9.79
C SER A 30 -9.10 10.61 8.55
N LYS A 31 -7.95 11.27 8.65
CA LYS A 31 -7.22 11.80 7.49
C LYS A 31 -6.32 10.71 6.92
N ILE A 32 -6.55 10.31 5.69
CA ILE A 32 -5.86 9.18 5.02
C ILE A 32 -5.13 9.69 3.79
N LEU A 33 -3.87 9.29 3.65
CA LEU A 33 -3.11 9.41 2.40
C LEU A 33 -3.07 8.04 1.72
N ASP A 34 -3.62 7.91 0.51
CA ASP A 34 -3.44 6.70 -0.33
C ASP A 34 -2.24 6.92 -1.25
N LEU A 35 -1.11 6.32 -0.90
CA LEU A 35 0.18 6.52 -1.54
C LEU A 35 0.36 5.49 -2.67
N GLY A 36 0.38 5.97 -3.91
CA GLY A 36 0.32 5.16 -5.12
C GLY A 36 -1.10 4.71 -5.43
N CYS A 37 -2.07 5.63 -5.40
CA CYS A 37 -3.51 5.32 -5.45
C CYS A 37 -4.00 4.73 -6.78
N GLY A 38 -3.18 4.75 -7.84
CA GLY A 38 -3.50 4.19 -9.16
C GLY A 38 -4.84 4.68 -9.71
N SER A 39 -5.83 3.78 -9.76
CA SER A 39 -7.18 4.09 -10.25
C SER A 39 -8.01 4.95 -9.29
N GLY A 40 -7.58 5.14 -8.06
CA GLY A 40 -8.32 5.83 -7.00
C GLY A 40 -9.48 5.02 -6.40
N ILE A 41 -9.79 3.84 -6.95
CA ILE A 41 -10.94 3.03 -6.48
C ILE A 41 -10.78 2.68 -4.99
N ALA A 42 -9.60 2.22 -4.56
CA ALA A 42 -9.36 1.91 -3.14
C ALA A 42 -9.57 3.15 -2.27
N ALA A 43 -8.95 4.29 -2.63
CA ALA A 43 -9.11 5.57 -1.94
C ALA A 43 -10.59 5.95 -1.76
N LYS A 44 -11.39 5.82 -2.83
CA LYS A 44 -12.84 6.12 -2.77
C LYS A 44 -13.57 5.19 -1.82
N TYR A 45 -13.27 3.87 -1.85
CA TYR A 45 -13.88 2.92 -0.91
C TYR A 45 -13.50 3.20 0.55
N PHE A 46 -12.24 3.55 0.82
CA PHE A 46 -11.81 3.97 2.17
C PHE A 46 -12.50 5.26 2.61
N GLN A 47 -12.62 6.23 1.71
CA GLN A 47 -13.35 7.47 1.97
C GLN A 47 -14.79 7.20 2.42
N ASP A 48 -15.51 6.37 1.66
CA ASP A 48 -16.93 6.10 1.92
C ASP A 48 -17.14 5.21 3.16
N PHE A 49 -16.31 4.17 3.29
CA PHE A 49 -16.45 3.18 4.36
C PHE A 49 -16.14 3.76 5.75
N PHE A 50 -15.08 4.57 5.83
CA PHE A 50 -14.65 5.18 7.11
C PHE A 50 -15.11 6.63 7.25
N LYS A 51 -15.90 7.17 6.32
CA LYS A 51 -16.24 8.61 6.24
C LYS A 51 -14.97 9.48 6.36
N ALA A 52 -13.87 8.99 5.82
CA ALA A 52 -12.55 9.55 5.96
C ALA A 52 -12.30 10.71 4.98
N LYS A 53 -11.33 11.58 5.33
CA LYS A 53 -10.78 12.57 4.39
C LYS A 53 -9.60 11.94 3.68
N VAL A 54 -9.80 11.46 2.44
CA VAL A 54 -8.76 10.76 1.69
C VAL A 54 -8.15 11.68 0.63
N ILE A 55 -6.82 11.68 0.54
CA ILE A 55 -6.04 12.26 -0.57
C ILE A 55 -5.28 11.12 -1.22
N GLY A 56 -5.44 10.95 -2.53
CA GLY A 56 -4.61 10.05 -3.32
C GLY A 56 -3.35 10.74 -3.84
N THR A 57 -2.25 10.00 -3.92
CA THR A 57 -1.04 10.43 -4.61
C THR A 57 -0.52 9.36 -5.53
N ASP A 58 0.08 9.76 -6.64
CA ASP A 58 0.75 8.84 -7.58
C ASP A 58 1.73 9.65 -8.44
N ILE A 59 2.63 8.97 -9.14
CA ILE A 59 3.55 9.58 -10.11
C ILE A 59 2.84 9.97 -11.42
N ARG A 60 1.61 9.51 -11.63
CA ARG A 60 0.76 9.82 -12.79
C ARG A 60 -0.71 9.81 -12.38
N ASP A 61 -1.52 10.66 -13.00
CA ASP A 61 -2.96 10.62 -12.80
C ASP A 61 -3.62 9.54 -13.67
N ASN A 62 -3.95 8.42 -13.05
CA ASN A 62 -4.66 7.29 -13.66
C ASN A 62 -6.04 7.06 -13.03
N ARG A 63 -6.57 8.04 -12.28
CA ARG A 63 -7.83 7.90 -11.57
C ARG A 63 -9.02 7.61 -12.50
N LEU A 64 -9.89 6.74 -12.05
CA LEU A 64 -11.19 6.46 -12.65
C LEU A 64 -12.33 7.06 -11.84
N VAL A 65 -12.06 7.50 -10.62
CA VAL A 65 -13.04 8.04 -9.68
C VAL A 65 -12.57 9.39 -9.12
N PRO A 66 -13.50 10.31 -8.84
CA PRO A 66 -13.17 11.63 -8.32
C PRO A 66 -12.77 11.54 -6.83
N ILE A 67 -11.48 11.71 -6.56
CA ILE A 67 -10.92 11.89 -5.21
C ILE A 67 -9.94 13.07 -5.24
N PRO A 68 -9.71 13.78 -4.13
CA PRO A 68 -8.58 14.69 -4.01
C PRO A 68 -7.27 14.00 -4.36
N PHE A 69 -6.42 14.65 -5.15
CA PHE A 69 -5.23 13.99 -5.69
C PHE A 69 -4.07 14.97 -5.88
N LYS A 70 -2.85 14.45 -5.72
CA LYS A 70 -1.62 15.19 -5.98
C LYS A 70 -0.60 14.30 -6.69
N ILE A 71 -0.01 14.80 -7.77
CA ILE A 71 1.13 14.15 -8.43
C ILE A 71 2.37 14.33 -7.56
N ILE A 72 3.15 13.27 -7.38
CA ILE A 72 4.40 13.25 -6.62
C ILE A 72 5.53 12.66 -7.47
N ASP A 73 6.77 12.91 -7.08
CA ASP A 73 7.96 12.34 -7.73
C ASP A 73 8.26 10.88 -7.30
N GLY A 74 7.51 10.36 -6.31
CA GLY A 74 7.70 9.02 -5.75
C GLY A 74 8.79 8.94 -4.68
N GLN A 75 9.38 10.05 -4.27
CA GLN A 75 10.42 10.10 -3.23
C GLN A 75 10.04 11.04 -2.09
N ASN A 76 9.63 12.28 -2.41
CA ASN A 76 9.30 13.30 -1.44
C ASN A 76 7.79 13.53 -1.39
N LEU A 77 7.22 13.53 -0.20
CA LEU A 77 5.81 13.83 0.00
C LEU A 77 5.64 15.31 0.38
N PRO A 78 4.89 16.10 -0.42
CA PRO A 78 4.70 17.52 -0.18
C PRO A 78 3.63 17.78 0.89
N PHE A 79 3.81 17.15 2.05
CA PHE A 79 2.95 17.24 3.22
C PHE A 79 3.79 17.43 4.48
N GLU A 80 3.21 18.08 5.47
CA GLU A 80 3.84 18.29 6.78
C GLU A 80 3.92 16.99 7.59
N ASP A 81 4.81 16.97 8.58
CA ASP A 81 4.96 15.88 9.52
C ASP A 81 3.66 15.60 10.25
N ASN A 82 3.30 14.33 10.39
CA ASN A 82 2.11 13.85 11.11
C ASN A 82 0.79 14.47 10.62
N SER A 83 0.72 14.92 9.36
CA SER A 83 -0.48 15.54 8.77
C SER A 83 -1.61 14.54 8.48
N PHE A 84 -1.30 13.24 8.51
CA PHE A 84 -2.26 12.17 8.31
C PHE A 84 -2.35 11.23 9.53
N ASP A 85 -3.54 10.71 9.78
CA ASP A 85 -3.72 9.65 10.78
C ASP A 85 -3.21 8.32 10.25
N VAL A 86 -3.40 8.05 8.95
CA VAL A 86 -2.99 6.81 8.28
C VAL A 86 -2.44 7.10 6.89
N VAL A 87 -1.34 6.43 6.53
CA VAL A 87 -0.91 6.24 5.14
C VAL A 87 -1.26 4.82 4.72
N LEU A 88 -1.97 4.68 3.59
CA LEU A 88 -2.21 3.41 2.92
C LEU A 88 -1.19 3.23 1.80
N ILE A 89 -0.61 2.04 1.69
CA ILE A 89 0.30 1.65 0.60
C ILE A 89 -0.20 0.31 0.06
N ASN A 90 -0.89 0.37 -1.08
CA ASN A 90 -1.64 -0.78 -1.60
C ASN A 90 -0.95 -1.36 -2.83
N TYR A 91 -0.11 -2.39 -2.66
CA TYR A 91 0.64 -3.06 -3.73
C TYR A 91 1.54 -2.11 -4.52
N VAL A 92 2.27 -1.24 -3.82
CA VAL A 92 3.10 -0.18 -4.41
C VAL A 92 4.59 -0.41 -4.20
N LEU A 93 4.99 -0.91 -3.02
CA LEU A 93 6.42 -0.94 -2.64
C LEU A 93 7.26 -1.79 -3.59
N HIS A 94 6.70 -2.88 -4.13
CA HIS A 94 7.42 -3.71 -5.10
C HIS A 94 7.61 -3.02 -6.47
N HIS A 95 6.90 -1.91 -6.73
CA HIS A 95 7.10 -1.07 -7.91
C HIS A 95 8.09 0.08 -7.69
N CYS A 96 8.47 0.34 -6.44
CA CYS A 96 9.36 1.44 -6.10
C CYS A 96 10.83 1.08 -6.33
N GLN A 97 11.60 2.02 -6.84
CA GLN A 97 13.05 1.88 -6.94
C GLN A 97 13.69 1.86 -5.54
N ASN A 98 13.26 2.76 -4.67
CA ASN A 98 13.71 2.90 -3.29
C ASN A 98 12.52 2.82 -2.31
N PRO A 99 12.02 1.61 -1.98
CA PRO A 99 10.88 1.47 -1.08
C PRO A 99 11.19 1.95 0.36
N GLU A 100 12.44 1.92 0.79
CA GLU A 100 12.85 2.42 2.10
C GLU A 100 12.66 3.94 2.21
N GLU A 101 13.01 4.70 1.19
CA GLU A 101 12.81 6.17 1.19
C GLU A 101 11.33 6.52 1.20
N LEU A 102 10.52 5.80 0.44
CA LEU A 102 9.07 6.00 0.46
C LEU A 102 8.46 5.69 1.83
N LEU A 103 8.95 4.63 2.50
CA LEU A 103 8.54 4.29 3.87
C LEU A 103 8.98 5.32 4.91
N LYS A 104 10.17 5.93 4.76
CA LYS A 104 10.61 7.05 5.62
C LYS A 104 9.65 8.23 5.50
N GLU A 105 9.28 8.60 4.29
CA GLU A 105 8.33 9.68 4.05
C GLU A 105 6.93 9.33 4.58
N ALA A 106 6.44 8.10 4.34
CA ALA A 106 5.19 7.63 4.91
C ALA A 106 5.21 7.70 6.45
N LYS A 107 6.32 7.28 7.06
CA LYS A 107 6.55 7.44 8.51
C LYS A 107 6.55 8.90 8.94
N ARG A 108 7.19 9.79 8.20
CA ARG A 108 7.25 11.21 8.53
C ARG A 108 5.86 11.86 8.57
N VAL A 109 5.04 11.61 7.53
CA VAL A 109 3.77 12.32 7.36
C VAL A 109 2.60 11.69 8.12
N SER A 110 2.74 10.50 8.72
CA SER A 110 1.62 9.80 9.36
C SER A 110 1.94 9.23 10.74
N LYS A 111 0.88 8.92 11.49
CA LYS A 111 0.95 8.22 12.78
C LYS A 111 1.00 6.71 12.60
N ARG A 112 0.35 6.21 11.55
CA ARG A 112 0.21 4.78 11.23
C ARG A 112 0.38 4.54 9.74
N ILE A 113 1.00 3.43 9.38
CA ILE A 113 1.11 2.98 7.99
C ILE A 113 0.41 1.62 7.87
N ILE A 114 -0.45 1.46 6.87
CA ILE A 114 -1.06 0.19 6.53
C ILE A 114 -0.60 -0.19 5.12
N ILE A 115 0.03 -1.35 5.02
CA ILE A 115 0.64 -1.83 3.79
C ILE A 115 -0.05 -3.13 3.37
N PHE A 116 -0.47 -3.21 2.12
CA PHE A 116 -0.84 -4.46 1.46
C PHE A 116 0.23 -4.78 0.42
N GLU A 117 0.82 -5.97 0.49
CA GLU A 117 1.89 -6.38 -0.42
C GLU A 117 1.79 -7.84 -0.86
N ASP A 118 2.34 -8.10 -2.05
CA ASP A 118 2.52 -9.43 -2.61
C ASP A 118 3.81 -10.05 -2.09
N LEU A 119 3.73 -11.31 -1.62
CA LEU A 119 4.89 -12.07 -1.15
C LEU A 119 5.27 -13.15 -2.17
N PRO A 120 6.49 -13.11 -2.75
CA PRO A 120 6.99 -14.09 -3.72
C PRO A 120 7.46 -15.38 -3.03
N GLU A 121 6.60 -16.00 -2.22
CA GLU A 121 6.91 -17.21 -1.49
C GLU A 121 6.58 -18.47 -2.28
N GLY A 122 7.61 -19.31 -2.51
CA GLY A 122 7.51 -20.53 -3.31
C GLY A 122 7.88 -20.33 -4.80
N VAL A 123 8.09 -21.43 -5.49
CA VAL A 123 8.58 -21.42 -6.89
C VAL A 123 7.53 -20.82 -7.85
N LEU A 124 6.29 -21.22 -7.72
CA LEU A 124 5.19 -20.76 -8.57
C LEU A 124 4.91 -19.27 -8.37
N ALA A 125 4.96 -18.77 -7.12
CA ALA A 125 4.80 -17.36 -6.83
C ALA A 125 5.91 -16.53 -7.46
N LYS A 126 7.16 -16.95 -7.37
CA LYS A 126 8.29 -16.28 -8.02
C LYS A 126 8.13 -16.23 -9.53
N LEU A 127 7.71 -17.34 -10.16
CA LEU A 127 7.45 -17.40 -11.59
C LEU A 127 6.33 -16.42 -11.97
N ARG A 128 5.25 -16.38 -11.20
CA ARG A 128 4.12 -15.46 -11.41
C ARG A 128 4.55 -13.99 -11.28
N CYS A 129 5.35 -13.65 -10.27
CA CYS A 129 5.93 -12.31 -10.12
C CYS A 129 6.81 -11.93 -11.32
N LYS A 130 7.62 -12.88 -11.84
CA LYS A 130 8.45 -12.67 -13.02
C LYS A 130 7.61 -12.44 -14.29
N ILE A 131 6.52 -13.18 -14.46
CA ILE A 131 5.58 -12.98 -15.57
C ILE A 131 4.92 -11.59 -15.43
N HIS A 132 4.48 -11.21 -14.22
CA HIS A 132 3.92 -9.89 -13.96
C HIS A 132 4.89 -8.77 -14.35
N GLN A 133 6.16 -8.91 -14.01
CA GLN A 133 7.22 -7.97 -14.36
C GLN A 133 7.35 -7.80 -15.89
N ILE A 134 7.30 -8.88 -16.66
CA ILE A 134 7.44 -8.86 -18.11
C ILE A 134 6.21 -8.27 -18.78
N THR A 135 5.01 -8.69 -18.37
CA THR A 135 3.75 -8.33 -19.04
C THR A 135 3.33 -6.90 -18.83
N PHE A 136 3.55 -6.34 -17.64
CA PHE A 136 3.05 -5.00 -17.32
C PHE A 136 3.98 -3.86 -17.71
N PHE A 137 5.29 -4.11 -17.87
CA PHE A 137 6.26 -3.03 -18.07
C PHE A 137 7.35 -3.34 -19.08
N GLY A 138 7.20 -4.36 -19.93
CA GLY A 138 8.18 -4.67 -20.97
C GLY A 138 9.59 -4.93 -20.46
N GLY A 139 9.73 -5.47 -19.24
CA GLY A 139 11.01 -5.85 -18.65
C GLY A 139 11.93 -4.71 -18.18
N LYS A 140 11.53 -3.44 -18.36
CA LYS A 140 12.41 -2.28 -18.08
C LYS A 140 12.26 -1.70 -16.67
N LYS A 141 11.35 -2.16 -15.83
CA LYS A 141 11.17 -1.66 -14.45
C LYS A 141 11.71 -2.63 -13.43
N ILE A 142 12.42 -2.09 -12.46
CA ILE A 142 12.91 -2.82 -11.30
C ILE A 142 11.69 -3.13 -10.41
N PHE A 143 11.45 -4.42 -10.17
CA PHE A 143 10.45 -4.87 -9.22
C PHE A 143 11.17 -5.35 -7.97
N ASN A 144 10.83 -4.77 -6.82
CA ASN A 144 11.40 -5.08 -5.52
C ASN A 144 10.48 -6.01 -4.72
N PHE A 145 10.11 -7.16 -5.28
CA PHE A 145 9.41 -8.17 -4.50
C PHE A 145 10.31 -8.69 -3.39
N LYS A 146 9.86 -8.56 -2.16
CA LYS A 146 10.57 -8.99 -0.96
C LYS A 146 9.76 -10.04 -0.21
N LYS A 147 10.47 -10.96 0.45
CA LYS A 147 9.85 -11.90 1.39
C LYS A 147 9.44 -11.17 2.67
N ARG A 148 8.55 -11.76 3.44
CA ARG A 148 8.09 -11.22 4.72
C ARG A 148 9.26 -10.79 5.62
N ALA A 149 10.24 -11.67 5.84
CA ALA A 149 11.40 -11.38 6.69
C ALA A 149 12.30 -10.23 6.18
N GLU A 150 12.30 -9.96 4.86
CA GLU A 150 13.03 -8.81 4.30
C GLU A 150 12.29 -7.50 4.59
N TRP A 151 10.96 -7.51 4.53
CA TRP A 151 10.14 -6.37 4.94
C TRP A 151 10.29 -6.07 6.43
N GLU A 152 10.27 -7.08 7.28
CA GLU A 152 10.46 -6.93 8.73
C GLU A 152 11.79 -6.23 9.07
N LYS A 153 12.90 -6.65 8.45
CA LYS A 153 14.21 -6.00 8.63
C LYS A 153 14.20 -4.52 8.20
N ILE A 154 13.48 -4.21 7.12
CA ILE A 154 13.35 -2.81 6.67
C ILE A 154 12.53 -2.00 7.67
N PHE A 155 11.43 -2.55 8.18
CA PHE A 155 10.60 -1.87 9.18
C PHE A 155 11.39 -1.62 10.48
N GLU A 156 12.09 -2.63 10.98
CA GLU A 156 12.98 -2.50 12.16
C GLU A 156 14.05 -1.42 11.96
N LYS A 157 14.78 -1.47 10.84
CA LYS A 157 15.79 -0.45 10.47
C LYS A 157 15.22 0.97 10.46
N LEU A 158 13.96 1.11 10.08
CA LEU A 158 13.27 2.40 10.01
C LEU A 158 12.60 2.80 11.35
N GLY A 159 12.71 2.00 12.41
CA GLY A 159 12.01 2.22 13.68
C GLY A 159 10.49 2.23 13.49
N LEU A 160 9.99 1.25 12.73
CA LEU A 160 8.59 0.96 12.52
C LEU A 160 8.25 -0.37 13.16
N LYS A 161 7.34 -0.36 14.13
CA LYS A 161 6.86 -1.56 14.82
C LYS A 161 5.64 -2.14 14.11
N ILE A 162 5.66 -3.44 13.82
CA ILE A 162 4.47 -4.18 13.38
C ILE A 162 3.55 -4.35 14.58
N ILE A 163 2.36 -3.72 14.55
CA ILE A 163 1.34 -3.87 15.59
C ILE A 163 0.27 -4.89 15.23
N ALA A 164 0.12 -5.19 13.93
CA ALA A 164 -0.72 -6.27 13.43
C ALA A 164 -0.26 -6.70 12.05
N GLU A 165 -0.45 -7.98 11.75
CA GLU A 165 -0.30 -8.52 10.40
C GLU A 165 -1.32 -9.62 10.15
N ASN A 166 -1.76 -9.77 8.92
CA ASN A 166 -2.63 -10.85 8.51
C ASN A 166 -2.40 -11.20 7.05
N GLN A 167 -2.52 -12.49 6.73
CA GLN A 167 -2.61 -12.92 5.35
C GLN A 167 -3.94 -12.45 4.75
N VAL A 168 -3.88 -11.86 3.56
CA VAL A 168 -5.06 -11.39 2.84
C VAL A 168 -5.55 -12.48 1.91
N PHE A 169 -6.80 -12.88 2.08
CA PHE A 169 -7.46 -13.87 1.24
C PHE A 169 -8.46 -13.17 0.31
N THR A 170 -8.37 -13.45 -0.98
CA THR A 170 -9.36 -13.03 -1.97
C THR A 170 -10.19 -14.25 -2.39
N LYS A 171 -11.34 -14.03 -3.02
CA LYS A 171 -12.21 -15.12 -3.51
C LYS A 171 -11.48 -16.13 -4.41
N PHE A 172 -10.39 -15.72 -5.06
CA PHE A 172 -9.60 -16.53 -5.98
C PHE A 172 -8.19 -16.85 -5.46
N SER A 173 -7.89 -16.64 -4.16
CA SER A 173 -6.56 -16.92 -3.57
C SER A 173 -6.10 -18.37 -3.76
N TRP A 174 -7.03 -19.32 -3.90
CA TRP A 174 -6.71 -20.72 -4.15
C TRP A 174 -6.16 -20.99 -5.55
N LEU A 175 -6.40 -20.09 -6.52
CA LEU A 175 -5.86 -20.16 -7.89
C LEU A 175 -4.57 -19.32 -8.06
N ASP A 176 -4.32 -18.38 -7.16
CA ASP A 176 -3.20 -17.46 -7.25
C ASP A 176 -2.09 -17.91 -6.29
N PRO A 177 -0.92 -18.30 -6.81
CA PRO A 177 0.19 -18.75 -5.98
C PRO A 177 0.84 -17.64 -5.16
N ILE A 178 0.51 -16.37 -5.45
CA ILE A 178 1.06 -15.22 -4.72
C ILE A 178 0.29 -15.06 -3.40
N LYS A 179 1.01 -15.18 -2.31
CA LYS A 179 0.48 -14.80 -1.00
C LYS A 179 0.43 -13.30 -0.87
N ARG A 180 -0.60 -12.80 -0.23
CA ARG A 180 -0.77 -11.37 0.07
C ARG A 180 -0.77 -11.16 1.57
N ILE A 181 -0.14 -10.10 2.00
CA ILE A 181 -0.05 -9.76 3.42
C ILE A 181 -0.48 -8.31 3.64
N ARG A 182 -1.13 -8.08 4.79
CA ARG A 182 -1.33 -6.75 5.34
C ARG A 182 -0.43 -6.58 6.55
N PHE A 183 0.36 -5.51 6.57
CA PHE A 183 1.04 -5.02 7.75
C PHE A 183 0.36 -3.75 8.26
N VAL A 184 0.27 -3.61 9.58
CA VAL A 184 -0.08 -2.36 10.25
C VAL A 184 1.10 -1.95 11.09
N LEU A 185 1.65 -0.78 10.79
CA LEU A 185 2.88 -0.28 11.39
C LEU A 185 2.62 1.01 12.15
N GLU A 186 3.30 1.19 13.27
CA GLU A 186 3.39 2.45 14.02
C GLU A 186 4.84 2.83 14.27
N LYS A 187 5.09 4.11 14.51
CA LYS A 187 6.40 4.60 14.92
C LYS A 187 6.76 3.96 16.26
N GLU A 188 7.99 3.49 16.38
CA GLU A 188 8.52 3.18 17.70
C GLU A 188 8.61 4.47 18.52
N ILE A 189 8.04 4.44 19.70
CA ILE A 189 8.20 5.51 20.68
C ILE A 189 9.52 5.24 21.37
N PRO A 190 10.54 6.11 21.25
CA PRO A 190 11.76 5.93 22.01
C PRO A 190 11.42 5.86 23.52
N PRO A 191 12.14 5.05 24.31
CA PRO A 191 11.96 5.06 25.75
C PRO A 191 12.16 6.49 26.28
N PRO A 192 11.43 6.87 27.34
CA PRO A 192 11.64 8.19 27.95
C PRO A 192 13.11 8.35 28.32
N PRO A 193 13.69 9.56 28.18
CA PRO A 193 15.05 9.81 28.62
C PRO A 193 15.19 9.47 30.09
N LEU A 194 16.27 8.74 30.43
CA LEU A 194 16.64 8.38 31.81
C LEU A 194 16.93 9.61 32.65
#